data_d406df70e10b9d4759f4754abb668b07
#
_entry.id   d406df70e10b9d4759f4754abb668b07
#
_cell.length_a   1.000
_cell.length_b   1.000
_cell.length_c   1.000
_cell.angle_alpha   90.00
_cell.angle_beta   90.00
_cell.angle_gamma   90.00
#
_symmetry.space_group_name_H-M   'P 1'
#
loop_
_entity.id
_entity.type
_entity.pdbx_description
1 polymer ?
#
loop_
_entity_poly.entity_id
_entity_poly.type
_entity_poly.pdbx_seq_one_letter_code
_entity_poly.pdbx_strand_id
1 'polypeptide(L)'
;VSLMNSKNESVEIFKGSTRQTYQAYLKKGTYYLKVENEYRAENVKYKLRYTERQLNIKKPTITGVGGTAHNEFFGTNYTDIYVKLKNSGDCQGYYVKVAKKKNMSGNLAKEAISFGDGNSRKKVTLTTRFPILRKYYVQVRGFVDDPFGHKIYGNYSKVKTATMNKSVYNKYRKKISY
;
A
#
# COMPACT_ATOMS: atom_id res chain seq x y z
N VAL A 1 -12.09 -19.18 17.93
CA VAL A 1 -11.00 -18.37 18.52
C VAL A 1 -10.93 -17.04 17.81
N SER A 2 -10.92 -15.96 18.56
CA SER A 2 -10.85 -14.60 18.03
C SER A 2 -9.60 -13.88 18.54
N LEU A 3 -9.00 -13.06 17.68
CA LEU A 3 -7.96 -12.13 18.04
C LEU A 3 -8.60 -10.78 18.35
N MET A 4 -8.24 -10.17 19.48
CA MET A 4 -8.75 -8.86 19.90
C MET A 4 -7.60 -7.90 20.16
N ASN A 5 -7.79 -6.64 19.90
CA ASN A 5 -6.84 -5.58 20.26
C ASN A 5 -7.31 -4.78 21.49
N SER A 6 -6.49 -3.86 21.97
CA SER A 6 -6.79 -3.01 23.14
C SER A 6 -7.97 -2.05 22.95
N LYS A 7 -8.51 -1.92 21.75
CA LYS A 7 -9.69 -1.10 21.41
C LYS A 7 -10.97 -1.96 21.35
N ASN A 8 -10.90 -3.23 21.73
CA ASN A 8 -11.98 -4.21 21.60
C ASN A 8 -12.40 -4.53 20.14
N GLU A 9 -11.56 -4.15 19.14
CA GLU A 9 -11.76 -4.67 17.80
C GLU A 9 -11.41 -6.15 17.78
N SER A 10 -12.28 -6.98 17.19
CA SER A 10 -12.16 -8.43 17.18
C SER A 10 -12.24 -8.98 15.77
N VAL A 11 -11.43 -9.99 15.49
CA VAL A 11 -11.47 -10.76 14.24
C VAL A 11 -11.44 -12.26 14.55
N GLU A 12 -12.35 -13.02 13.95
CA GLU A 12 -12.33 -14.48 14.06
C GLU A 12 -11.13 -15.01 13.25
N ILE A 13 -10.25 -15.78 13.92
CA ILE A 13 -9.04 -16.34 13.31
C ILE A 13 -9.11 -17.84 13.10
N PHE A 14 -9.90 -18.54 13.92
CA PHE A 14 -10.13 -19.98 13.82
C PHE A 14 -11.58 -20.33 14.12
N LYS A 15 -12.12 -21.29 13.35
CA LYS A 15 -13.40 -21.93 13.59
C LYS A 15 -13.25 -23.45 13.50
N GLY A 16 -13.90 -24.18 14.41
CA GLY A 16 -13.85 -25.64 14.48
C GLY A 16 -12.74 -26.19 15.36
N SER A 17 -12.60 -27.52 15.38
CA SER A 17 -11.81 -28.30 16.37
C SER A 17 -10.48 -28.84 15.86
N THR A 18 -10.10 -28.59 14.60
CA THR A 18 -8.87 -29.13 14.00
C THR A 18 -7.66 -28.22 14.23
N ARG A 19 -6.45 -28.80 14.08
CA ARG A 19 -5.21 -28.01 14.14
C ARG A 19 -5.20 -26.98 13.02
N GLN A 20 -5.09 -25.70 13.38
CA GLN A 20 -5.05 -24.58 12.46
C GLN A 20 -3.85 -23.69 12.76
N THR A 21 -3.39 -22.94 11.74
CA THR A 21 -2.32 -21.95 11.88
C THR A 21 -2.81 -20.63 11.29
N TYR A 22 -2.65 -19.56 12.06
CA TYR A 22 -2.96 -18.20 11.64
C TYR A 22 -1.71 -17.33 11.69
N GLN A 23 -1.50 -16.54 10.65
CA GLN A 23 -0.39 -15.61 10.58
C GLN A 23 -0.92 -14.20 10.35
N ALA A 24 -0.47 -13.24 11.16
CA ALA A 24 -0.89 -11.85 11.08
C ALA A 24 0.27 -10.89 11.24
N TYR A 25 0.14 -9.70 10.65
CA TYR A 25 1.01 -8.58 10.91
C TYR A 25 0.35 -7.70 11.99
N LEU A 26 1.05 -7.48 13.08
CA LEU A 26 0.55 -6.69 14.21
C LEU A 26 1.50 -5.54 14.52
N LYS A 27 0.96 -4.40 14.92
CA LYS A 27 1.76 -3.32 15.53
C LYS A 27 2.21 -3.77 16.91
N LYS A 28 3.25 -3.14 17.44
CA LYS A 28 3.60 -3.29 18.86
C LYS A 28 2.40 -2.88 19.72
N GLY A 29 1.97 -3.76 20.62
CA GLY A 29 0.80 -3.53 21.47
C GLY A 29 0.39 -4.77 22.23
N THR A 30 -0.70 -4.64 22.98
CA THR A 30 -1.34 -5.76 23.71
C THR A 30 -2.49 -6.30 22.88
N TYR A 31 -2.53 -7.62 22.74
CA TYR A 31 -3.57 -8.36 22.03
C TYR A 31 -4.05 -9.49 22.91
N TYR A 32 -5.31 -9.88 22.72
CA TYR A 32 -5.96 -10.92 23.48
C TYR A 32 -6.44 -12.02 22.54
N LEU A 33 -6.31 -13.28 22.95
CA LEU A 33 -6.92 -14.41 22.28
C LEU A 33 -8.13 -14.85 23.09
N LYS A 34 -9.33 -14.71 22.51
CA LYS A 34 -10.57 -15.19 23.08
C LYS A 34 -10.86 -16.57 22.52
N VAL A 35 -10.96 -17.57 23.40
CA VAL A 35 -11.34 -18.93 23.06
C VAL A 35 -12.75 -19.19 23.59
N GLU A 36 -13.68 -19.53 22.72
CA GLU A 36 -15.07 -19.83 23.06
C GLU A 36 -15.41 -21.24 22.61
N ASN A 37 -16.16 -21.95 23.43
CA ASN A 37 -16.72 -23.23 23.10
C ASN A 37 -18.19 -23.04 22.67
N GLU A 38 -18.48 -23.19 21.39
CA GLU A 38 -19.83 -23.02 20.83
C GLU A 38 -20.80 -24.12 21.24
N TYR A 39 -20.30 -25.32 21.62
CA TYR A 39 -21.13 -26.49 21.83
C TYR A 39 -21.45 -26.78 23.30
N ARG A 40 -21.11 -25.90 24.23
CA ARG A 40 -21.28 -26.08 25.67
C ARG A 40 -20.79 -27.44 26.20
N ALA A 41 -19.86 -28.07 25.50
CA ALA A 41 -19.24 -29.30 25.91
C ALA A 41 -18.40 -29.05 27.18
N GLU A 42 -18.58 -29.84 28.19
CA GLU A 42 -17.74 -29.79 29.38
C GLU A 42 -16.31 -30.25 29.01
N ASN A 43 -15.29 -29.61 29.59
CA ASN A 43 -13.90 -30.05 29.53
C ASN A 43 -13.26 -30.12 28.14
N VAL A 44 -13.37 -29.04 27.33
CA VAL A 44 -12.60 -28.92 26.08
C VAL A 44 -11.14 -28.56 26.38
N LYS A 45 -10.21 -29.45 25.98
CA LYS A 45 -8.78 -29.19 26.06
C LYS A 45 -8.30 -28.57 24.76
N TYR A 46 -7.53 -27.49 24.85
CA TYR A 46 -6.88 -26.87 23.69
C TYR A 46 -5.40 -26.57 24.00
N LYS A 47 -4.60 -26.47 22.97
CA LYS A 47 -3.19 -26.06 23.04
C LYS A 47 -2.94 -24.93 22.07
N LEU A 48 -2.51 -23.79 22.59
CA LEU A 48 -2.08 -22.64 21.81
C LEU A 48 -0.55 -22.60 21.73
N ARG A 49 -0.02 -22.36 20.56
CA ARG A 49 1.40 -22.05 20.36
C ARG A 49 1.50 -20.69 19.68
N TYR A 50 2.27 -19.81 20.27
CA TYR A 50 2.57 -18.49 19.76
C TYR A 50 4.03 -18.41 19.35
N THR A 51 4.29 -17.77 18.21
CA THR A 51 5.64 -17.41 17.76
C THR A 51 5.63 -16.00 17.20
N GLU A 52 6.64 -15.23 17.53
CA GLU A 52 6.77 -13.84 17.07
C GLU A 52 7.97 -13.69 16.14
N ARG A 53 7.79 -12.90 15.08
CA ARG A 53 8.86 -12.43 14.23
C ARG A 53 8.72 -10.92 14.05
N GLN A 54 9.81 -10.18 14.23
CA GLN A 54 9.81 -8.74 14.03
C GLN A 54 9.48 -8.39 12.57
N LEU A 55 8.47 -7.55 12.38
CA LEU A 55 8.08 -7.01 11.08
C LEU A 55 9.15 -6.03 10.57
N ASN A 56 9.67 -6.28 9.37
CA ASN A 56 10.72 -5.48 8.76
C ASN A 56 10.26 -4.88 7.42
N ILE A 57 9.46 -3.81 7.49
CA ILE A 57 9.09 -3.03 6.29
C ILE A 57 10.25 -2.08 5.97
N LYS A 58 11.12 -2.51 5.06
CA LYS A 58 12.27 -1.71 4.65
C LYS A 58 11.83 -0.45 3.90
N LYS A 59 12.57 0.62 4.10
CA LYS A 59 12.44 1.85 3.33
C LYS A 59 12.70 1.56 1.85
N PRO A 60 11.74 1.75 0.93
CA PRO A 60 11.93 1.44 -0.48
C PRO A 60 12.86 2.45 -1.15
N THR A 61 13.57 2.00 -2.19
CA THR A 61 14.36 2.87 -3.06
C THR A 61 13.66 3.00 -4.41
N ILE A 62 13.31 4.22 -4.80
CA ILE A 62 12.77 4.49 -6.12
C ILE A 62 13.92 4.48 -7.14
N THR A 63 13.92 3.50 -8.03
CA THR A 63 14.93 3.35 -9.09
C THR A 63 14.54 4.12 -10.34
N GLY A 64 13.24 4.29 -10.60
CA GLY A 64 12.73 5.05 -11.72
C GLY A 64 11.29 5.49 -11.51
N VAL A 65 10.92 6.59 -12.14
CA VAL A 65 9.53 7.03 -12.30
C VAL A 65 9.33 7.34 -13.76
N GLY A 66 8.26 6.83 -14.34
CA GLY A 66 7.88 7.09 -15.72
C GLY A 66 6.38 7.29 -15.84
N GLY A 67 5.95 7.68 -17.03
CA GLY A 67 4.55 7.84 -17.34
C GLY A 67 4.35 8.02 -18.83
N THR A 68 3.11 7.81 -19.26
CA THR A 68 2.69 7.99 -20.66
C THR A 68 1.64 9.07 -20.69
N ALA A 69 1.79 10.04 -21.59
CA ALA A 69 0.78 11.08 -21.83
C ALA A 69 -0.28 10.56 -22.79
N HIS A 70 -1.53 10.81 -22.48
CA HIS A 70 -2.69 10.39 -23.23
C HIS A 70 -3.55 11.59 -23.66
N ASN A 71 -4.20 11.46 -24.81
CA ASN A 71 -5.28 12.34 -25.23
C ASN A 71 -6.61 11.72 -24.83
N GLU A 72 -7.53 12.51 -24.31
CA GLU A 72 -8.95 12.10 -24.19
C GLU A 72 -9.75 12.70 -25.33
N PHE A 73 -10.66 11.86 -25.88
CA PHE A 73 -11.49 12.26 -27.04
C PHE A 73 -12.48 13.40 -26.70
N PHE A 74 -12.89 13.51 -25.42
CA PHE A 74 -13.80 14.53 -24.89
C PHE A 74 -13.30 15.23 -23.62
N GLY A 75 -12.00 15.39 -23.44
CA GLY A 75 -11.53 15.90 -22.17
C GLY A 75 -10.14 16.48 -22.15
N THR A 76 -9.62 16.64 -20.96
CA THR A 76 -8.27 17.14 -20.71
C THR A 76 -7.26 16.02 -20.88
N ASN A 77 -6.17 16.31 -21.60
CA ASN A 77 -5.03 15.39 -21.64
C ASN A 77 -4.52 15.05 -20.25
N TYR A 78 -4.14 13.79 -20.04
CA TYR A 78 -3.63 13.30 -18.77
C TYR A 78 -2.34 12.46 -18.95
N THR A 79 -1.69 12.12 -17.85
CA THR A 79 -0.58 11.17 -17.84
C THR A 79 -0.79 10.10 -16.80
N ASP A 80 -0.40 8.86 -17.12
CA ASP A 80 -0.22 7.80 -16.15
C ASP A 80 1.13 7.96 -15.47
N ILE A 81 1.25 7.45 -14.25
CA ILE A 81 2.52 7.39 -13.53
C ILE A 81 2.75 5.97 -13.04
N TYR A 82 3.93 5.43 -13.34
CA TYR A 82 4.41 4.22 -12.71
C TYR A 82 5.73 4.45 -11.96
N VAL A 83 5.95 3.66 -10.93
CA VAL A 83 7.14 3.74 -10.08
C VAL A 83 7.87 2.41 -10.07
N LYS A 84 9.17 2.43 -10.40
CA LYS A 84 10.07 1.28 -10.28
C LYS A 84 10.81 1.35 -8.95
N LEU A 85 10.91 0.21 -8.25
CA LEU A 85 11.34 0.14 -6.87
C LEU A 85 12.30 -1.04 -6.62
N LYS A 86 13.06 -0.94 -5.52
CA LYS A 86 13.80 -2.04 -4.91
C LYS A 86 13.82 -1.90 -3.38
N ASN A 87 14.14 -2.99 -2.67
CA ASN A 87 14.29 -3.05 -1.22
C ASN A 87 13.00 -2.71 -0.44
N SER A 88 12.00 -3.58 -0.53
CA SER A 88 10.72 -3.37 0.17
C SER A 88 10.56 -4.13 1.48
N GLY A 89 11.41 -5.14 1.75
CA GLY A 89 11.26 -5.99 2.94
C GLY A 89 9.92 -6.72 3.00
N ASP A 90 9.39 -6.86 4.21
CA ASP A 90 8.07 -7.46 4.44
C ASP A 90 6.99 -6.43 4.12
N CYS A 91 6.46 -6.41 2.90
CA CYS A 91 5.32 -5.56 2.56
C CYS A 91 4.38 -6.25 1.57
N GLN A 92 3.11 -5.90 1.64
CA GLN A 92 2.02 -6.38 0.79
C GLN A 92 1.67 -5.38 -0.32
N GLY A 93 2.15 -4.16 -0.19
CA GLY A 93 1.91 -3.11 -1.16
C GLY A 93 2.71 -1.85 -0.86
N TYR A 94 2.48 -0.82 -1.69
CA TYR A 94 3.08 0.49 -1.53
C TYR A 94 2.04 1.59 -1.40
N TYR A 95 2.29 2.50 -0.47
CA TYR A 95 1.59 3.76 -0.39
C TYR A 95 2.41 4.81 -1.13
N VAL A 96 1.89 5.30 -2.24
CA VAL A 96 2.54 6.25 -3.14
C VAL A 96 1.93 7.63 -2.96
N LYS A 97 2.79 8.64 -2.82
CA LYS A 97 2.41 10.06 -2.88
C LYS A 97 2.99 10.70 -4.14
N VAL A 98 2.17 11.48 -4.84
CA VAL A 98 2.57 12.30 -5.96
C VAL A 98 2.21 13.75 -5.70
N ALA A 99 3.13 14.67 -5.94
CA ALA A 99 2.94 16.09 -5.66
C ALA A 99 3.54 17.00 -6.75
N LYS A 100 3.08 18.25 -6.78
CA LYS A 100 3.59 19.31 -7.69
C LYS A 100 4.91 19.90 -7.23
N LYS A 101 5.24 19.83 -5.93
CA LYS A 101 6.42 20.45 -5.33
C LYS A 101 7.32 19.44 -4.63
N LYS A 102 8.64 19.69 -4.61
CA LYS A 102 9.66 18.79 -4.04
C LYS A 102 9.47 18.53 -2.55
N ASN A 103 8.93 19.47 -1.81
CA ASN A 103 8.58 19.30 -0.39
C ASN A 103 7.29 18.50 -0.17
N MET A 104 6.78 17.85 -1.22
CA MET A 104 5.54 17.07 -1.23
C MET A 104 4.27 17.86 -0.92
N SER A 105 4.30 19.20 -1.02
CA SER A 105 3.09 20.04 -1.05
C SER A 105 2.48 20.10 -2.46
N GLY A 106 1.23 20.55 -2.56
CA GLY A 106 0.47 20.48 -3.82
C GLY A 106 0.20 19.02 -4.21
N ASN A 107 -0.40 18.28 -3.29
CA ASN A 107 -0.73 16.87 -3.47
C ASN A 107 -1.59 16.64 -4.70
N LEU A 108 -1.19 15.70 -5.55
CA LEU A 108 -1.93 15.25 -6.73
C LEU A 108 -2.61 13.91 -6.48
N ALA A 109 -1.93 12.99 -5.77
CA ALA A 109 -2.48 11.70 -5.39
C ALA A 109 -1.82 11.15 -4.13
N LYS A 110 -2.57 10.28 -3.44
CA LYS A 110 -2.11 9.39 -2.38
C LYS A 110 -2.84 8.07 -2.57
N GLU A 111 -2.13 7.05 -3.04
CA GLU A 111 -2.70 5.75 -3.34
C GLU A 111 -2.02 4.64 -2.54
N ALA A 112 -2.83 3.73 -1.97
CA ALA A 112 -2.36 2.46 -1.44
C ALA A 112 -2.56 1.39 -2.51
N ILE A 113 -1.47 0.82 -3.02
CA ILE A 113 -1.46 -0.13 -4.12
C ILE A 113 -0.94 -1.46 -3.59
N SER A 114 -1.83 -2.46 -3.50
CA SER A 114 -1.46 -3.83 -3.16
C SER A 114 -0.74 -4.52 -4.32
N PHE A 115 0.07 -5.54 -4.01
CA PHE A 115 0.67 -6.36 -5.06
C PHE A 115 -0.37 -7.30 -5.66
N GLY A 116 -0.28 -7.55 -6.96
CA GLY A 116 -1.26 -8.22 -7.80
C GLY A 116 -1.70 -7.29 -8.94
N ASP A 117 -2.48 -7.78 -9.90
CA ASP A 117 -3.04 -7.02 -11.03
C ASP A 117 -2.01 -6.13 -11.76
N GLY A 118 -0.86 -6.73 -12.10
CA GLY A 118 0.26 -6.03 -12.75
C GLY A 118 1.15 -5.21 -11.81
N ASN A 119 0.80 -5.08 -10.52
CA ASN A 119 1.61 -4.42 -9.51
C ASN A 119 2.49 -5.41 -8.76
N SER A 120 3.72 -5.02 -8.45
CA SER A 120 4.69 -5.90 -7.81
C SER A 120 5.65 -5.12 -6.90
N ARG A 121 6.48 -5.86 -6.14
CA ARG A 121 7.58 -5.27 -5.36
C ARG A 121 8.56 -4.44 -6.18
N LYS A 122 8.63 -4.67 -7.50
CA LYS A 122 9.56 -3.98 -8.42
C LYS A 122 8.92 -2.82 -9.17
N LYS A 123 7.59 -2.84 -9.37
CA LYS A 123 6.87 -1.81 -10.13
C LYS A 123 5.43 -1.70 -9.64
N VAL A 124 4.96 -0.47 -9.46
CA VAL A 124 3.55 -0.14 -9.26
C VAL A 124 3.12 0.94 -10.23
N THR A 125 1.87 0.85 -10.68
CA THR A 125 1.22 1.84 -11.54
C THR A 125 0.10 2.49 -10.76
N LEU A 126 0.00 3.82 -10.80
CA LEU A 126 -1.06 4.56 -10.15
C LEU A 126 -2.30 4.57 -11.04
N THR A 127 -3.47 4.46 -10.42
CA THR A 127 -4.77 4.49 -11.10
C THR A 127 -5.24 5.92 -11.36
N THR A 128 -4.74 6.88 -10.58
CA THR A 128 -5.06 8.30 -10.75
C THR A 128 -4.54 8.83 -12.08
N ARG A 129 -5.41 9.48 -12.83
CA ARG A 129 -5.04 10.28 -14.01
C ARG A 129 -4.44 11.62 -13.56
N PHE A 130 -3.25 11.93 -14.01
CA PHE A 130 -2.54 13.12 -13.59
C PHE A 130 -2.63 14.23 -14.63
N PRO A 131 -2.74 15.50 -14.20
CA PRO A 131 -2.64 16.63 -15.12
C PRO A 131 -1.26 16.65 -15.80
N ILE A 132 -1.19 17.12 -17.04
CA ILE A 132 0.08 17.24 -17.77
C ILE A 132 0.97 18.28 -17.11
N LEU A 133 1.99 17.84 -16.40
CA LEU A 133 2.98 18.68 -15.73
C LEU A 133 4.39 18.36 -16.22
N ARG A 134 5.25 19.38 -16.24
CA ARG A 134 6.65 19.23 -16.63
C ARG A 134 7.44 18.39 -15.62
N LYS A 135 7.06 18.45 -14.35
CA LYS A 135 7.70 17.71 -13.24
C LYS A 135 6.67 17.20 -12.27
N TYR A 136 6.92 15.99 -11.76
CA TYR A 136 6.21 15.39 -10.64
C TYR A 136 7.22 14.99 -9.57
N TYR A 137 6.83 15.01 -8.35
CA TYR A 137 7.62 14.57 -7.20
C TYR A 137 6.92 13.38 -6.54
N VAL A 138 7.65 12.27 -6.41
CA VAL A 138 7.09 10.99 -5.96
C VAL A 138 7.83 10.51 -4.73
N GLN A 139 7.08 10.01 -3.77
CA GLN A 139 7.57 9.39 -2.54
C GLN A 139 6.76 8.14 -2.23
N VAL A 140 7.41 7.09 -1.75
CA VAL A 140 6.80 5.78 -1.54
C VAL A 140 7.18 5.22 -0.19
N ARG A 141 6.25 4.51 0.46
CA ARG A 141 6.52 3.65 1.62
C ARG A 141 5.82 2.31 1.46
N GLY A 142 6.39 1.23 2.00
CA GLY A 142 5.73 -0.06 2.07
C GLY A 142 4.63 -0.08 3.12
N PHE A 143 3.66 -0.97 2.97
CA PHE A 143 2.67 -1.28 3.99
C PHE A 143 2.35 -2.77 4.05
N VAL A 144 1.81 -3.19 5.18
CA VAL A 144 1.07 -4.45 5.37
C VAL A 144 -0.27 -4.11 5.99
N ASP A 145 -1.27 -4.94 5.76
CA ASP A 145 -2.57 -4.84 6.42
C ASP A 145 -2.56 -5.67 7.71
N ASP A 146 -3.07 -5.12 8.80
CA ASP A 146 -3.34 -5.87 10.02
C ASP A 146 -4.69 -6.59 9.92
N PRO A 147 -4.98 -7.57 10.81
CA PRO A 147 -6.24 -8.31 10.76
C PRO A 147 -7.49 -7.46 10.98
N PHE A 148 -7.33 -6.26 11.54
CA PHE A 148 -8.42 -5.32 11.85
C PHE A 148 -8.68 -4.32 10.72
N GLY A 149 -8.04 -4.49 9.55
CA GLY A 149 -8.21 -3.62 8.38
C GLY A 149 -7.36 -2.35 8.40
N HIS A 150 -6.44 -2.19 9.36
CA HIS A 150 -5.55 -1.03 9.42
C HIS A 150 -4.23 -1.29 8.68
N LYS A 151 -3.67 -0.25 8.08
CA LYS A 151 -2.36 -0.35 7.44
C LYS A 151 -1.22 -0.02 8.42
N ILE A 152 -0.23 -0.91 8.46
CA ILE A 152 1.04 -0.69 9.15
C ILE A 152 2.05 -0.22 8.11
N TYR A 153 2.58 0.98 8.28
CA TYR A 153 3.46 1.61 7.30
C TYR A 153 4.92 1.60 7.72
N GLY A 154 5.80 1.36 6.77
CA GLY A 154 7.23 1.66 6.90
C GLY A 154 7.57 3.12 6.62
N ASN A 155 8.87 3.42 6.60
CA ASN A 155 9.38 4.76 6.33
C ASN A 155 9.27 5.12 4.84
N TYR A 156 9.07 6.41 4.55
CA TYR A 156 9.06 6.92 3.19
C TYR A 156 10.44 6.85 2.54
N SER A 157 10.48 6.56 1.23
CA SER A 157 11.64 6.73 0.37
C SER A 157 12.14 8.18 0.35
N LYS A 158 13.34 8.41 -0.20
CA LYS A 158 13.71 9.75 -0.68
C LYS A 158 12.75 10.17 -1.79
N VAL A 159 12.48 11.48 -1.90
CA VAL A 159 11.68 12.03 -3.00
C VAL A 159 12.41 11.85 -4.32
N LYS A 160 11.73 11.32 -5.33
CA LYS A 160 12.22 11.20 -6.70
C LYS A 160 11.46 12.17 -7.59
N THR A 161 12.20 12.87 -8.46
CA THR A 161 11.61 13.74 -9.50
C THR A 161 11.38 12.93 -10.76
N ALA A 162 10.16 12.97 -11.30
CA ALA A 162 9.85 12.54 -12.66
C ALA A 162 9.75 13.79 -13.56
N THR A 163 10.46 13.79 -14.67
CA THR A 163 10.45 14.91 -15.62
C THR A 163 9.91 14.42 -16.96
N MET A 164 8.82 15.03 -17.40
CA MET A 164 8.26 14.77 -18.73
C MET A 164 9.17 15.36 -19.81
N ASN A 165 9.35 14.65 -20.92
CA ASN A 165 10.07 15.19 -22.08
C ASN A 165 9.45 16.51 -22.54
N LYS A 166 10.28 17.48 -22.94
CA LYS A 166 9.83 18.84 -23.30
C LYS A 166 8.89 18.84 -24.51
N SER A 167 9.16 18.04 -25.53
CA SER A 167 8.32 17.95 -26.72
C SER A 167 6.96 17.33 -26.40
N VAL A 168 6.93 16.24 -25.62
CA VAL A 168 5.70 15.59 -25.14
C VAL A 168 4.90 16.55 -24.29
N TYR A 169 5.53 17.23 -23.32
CA TYR A 169 4.85 18.24 -22.51
C TYR A 169 4.22 19.34 -23.36
N ASN A 170 4.96 19.89 -24.33
CA ASN A 170 4.45 20.96 -25.19
C ASN A 170 3.30 20.49 -26.08
N LYS A 171 3.34 19.23 -26.57
CA LYS A 171 2.26 18.63 -27.36
C LYS A 171 0.96 18.51 -26.55
N TYR A 172 1.02 18.00 -25.31
CA TYR A 172 -0.16 17.62 -24.53
C TYR A 172 -0.62 18.68 -23.52
N ARG A 173 0.16 19.73 -23.23
CA ARG A 173 -0.22 20.80 -22.31
C ARG A 173 -1.32 21.73 -22.83
N LYS A 174 -1.47 21.83 -24.15
CA LYS A 174 -2.51 22.65 -24.77
C LYS A 174 -3.86 21.97 -24.55
N LYS A 175 -4.84 22.69 -23.99
CA LYS A 175 -6.24 22.27 -24.07
C LYS A 175 -6.60 22.21 -25.55
N ILE A 176 -7.28 21.14 -25.96
CA ILE A 176 -7.92 21.10 -27.27
C ILE A 176 -9.09 22.08 -27.15
N SER A 177 -8.97 23.25 -27.79
CA SER A 177 -10.11 24.15 -28.00
C SER A 177 -10.85 23.59 -29.20
N TYR A 178 -12.07 23.10 -28.98
CA TYR A 178 -13.07 22.82 -30.03
C TYR A 178 -13.83 24.09 -30.32
#